data_457353c02431df6bde5f68a79159beda
#
_entry.id   457353c02431df6bde5f68a79159beda
#
_cell.length_a   1.000
_cell.length_b   1.000
_cell.length_c   1.000
_cell.angle_alpha   90.00
_cell.angle_beta   90.00
_cell.angle_gamma   90.00
#
_symmetry.space_group_name_H-M   'P 1'
#
loop_
_entity.id
_entity.type
_entity.pdbx_description
1 polymer ?
#
loop_
_entity_poly.entity_id
_entity_poly.type
_entity_poly.pdbx_seq_one_letter_code
_entity_poly.pdbx_strand_id
1 'polypeptide(L)'
;QQAPSTGQTLGALRRLFASPLNTLLSLMVIGVALALPSAGWVALDNLRSIAGNASGVQQISIFMAIDASKKEVSEIESRLRDTNPGSWRLVPKDEALKRLQASEGMAGIIASLPRNPLPDAYVVEPRDTQPAAMEQLAKTFSDWPKVAHVQLDSAWVKRFDAFLRIGKLSITLLGSLFAGALAAVTFNTIRLQILAQAAEIEVAKLIGATDAFIRRPFHYFGAMQGALGGLFAALLVGAGSLLLAAPVGELVALYGGNFVLHGLSAVSTAA
;
A
#
# COMPACT_ATOMS: atom_id res chain seq x y z
N GLN A 1 18.65 -35.49 -10.67
CA GLN A 1 17.39 -34.93 -10.14
C GLN A 1 16.26 -35.91 -10.44
N GLN A 2 15.98 -36.81 -9.50
CA GLN A 2 14.83 -37.70 -9.60
C GLN A 2 13.59 -36.97 -9.10
N ALA A 3 12.54 -36.96 -9.93
CA ALA A 3 11.23 -36.44 -9.58
C ALA A 3 10.71 -37.08 -8.27
N PRO A 4 9.95 -36.36 -7.44
CA PRO A 4 9.42 -36.88 -6.21
C PRO A 4 8.56 -38.12 -6.51
N SER A 5 8.96 -39.27 -5.98
CA SER A 5 8.17 -40.50 -6.14
C SER A 5 6.80 -40.26 -5.46
N THR A 6 5.74 -40.57 -6.18
CA THR A 6 4.31 -40.42 -5.74
C THR A 6 4.06 -41.04 -4.37
N GLY A 7 4.87 -42.02 -3.93
CA GLY A 7 4.79 -42.64 -2.61
C GLY A 7 5.22 -41.75 -1.44
N GLN A 8 6.12 -40.79 -1.66
CA GLN A 8 6.61 -39.91 -0.57
C GLN A 8 5.63 -38.75 -0.30
N THR A 9 4.97 -38.26 -1.34
CA THR A 9 3.91 -37.23 -1.19
C THR A 9 2.64 -37.82 -0.56
N LEU A 10 2.28 -39.06 -0.93
CA LEU A 10 1.19 -39.83 -0.30
C LEU A 10 1.46 -40.12 1.18
N GLY A 11 2.72 -40.44 1.55
CA GLY A 11 3.14 -40.64 2.93
C GLY A 11 3.03 -39.35 3.79
N ALA A 12 3.40 -38.22 3.22
CA ALA A 12 3.25 -36.89 3.87
C ALA A 12 1.78 -36.51 4.06
N LEU A 13 0.93 -36.73 3.06
CA LEU A 13 -0.53 -36.54 3.15
C LEU A 13 -1.15 -37.46 4.22
N ARG A 14 -0.79 -38.71 4.25
CA ARG A 14 -1.31 -39.66 5.26
C ARG A 14 -0.95 -39.25 6.70
N ARG A 15 0.23 -38.66 6.91
CA ARG A 15 0.66 -38.13 8.22
C ARG A 15 -0.13 -36.87 8.62
N LEU A 16 -0.46 -36.00 7.67
CA LEU A 16 -1.35 -34.84 7.90
C LEU A 16 -2.74 -35.29 8.36
N PHE A 17 -3.25 -36.41 7.83
CA PHE A 17 -4.54 -36.99 8.23
C PHE A 17 -4.47 -37.88 9.46
N ALA A 18 -3.29 -38.28 9.93
CA ALA A 18 -3.14 -39.12 11.13
C ALA A 18 -3.41 -38.34 12.44
N SER A 19 -3.25 -37.02 12.45
CA SER A 19 -3.63 -36.13 13.56
C SER A 19 -4.27 -34.84 13.07
N PRO A 20 -5.52 -34.91 12.60
CA PRO A 20 -6.14 -33.80 11.89
C PRO A 20 -6.27 -32.53 12.74
N LEU A 21 -6.52 -32.68 14.03
CA LEU A 21 -6.66 -31.55 14.96
C LEU A 21 -5.34 -30.79 15.14
N ASN A 22 -4.22 -31.50 15.35
CA ASN A 22 -2.92 -30.84 15.50
C ASN A 22 -2.45 -30.18 14.21
N THR A 23 -2.73 -30.79 13.05
CA THR A 23 -2.41 -30.24 11.75
C THR A 23 -3.23 -28.97 11.48
N LEU A 24 -4.54 -29.01 11.77
CA LEU A 24 -5.43 -27.86 11.62
C LEU A 24 -4.98 -26.69 12.52
N LEU A 25 -4.69 -26.97 13.79
CA LEU A 25 -4.19 -25.95 14.72
C LEU A 25 -2.86 -25.34 14.24
N SER A 26 -1.93 -26.16 13.77
CA SER A 26 -0.67 -25.66 13.21
C SER A 26 -0.87 -24.80 11.98
N LEU A 27 -1.77 -25.21 11.07
CA LEU A 27 -2.11 -24.43 9.87
C LEU A 27 -2.78 -23.11 10.23
N MET A 28 -3.69 -23.10 11.21
CA MET A 28 -4.31 -21.88 11.71
C MET A 28 -3.27 -20.91 12.28
N VAL A 29 -2.36 -21.40 13.13
CA VAL A 29 -1.30 -20.55 13.72
C VAL A 29 -0.41 -19.95 12.63
N ILE A 30 0.07 -20.77 11.69
CA ILE A 30 0.91 -20.32 10.59
C ILE A 30 0.15 -19.34 9.70
N GLY A 31 -1.09 -19.67 9.35
CA GLY A 31 -1.92 -18.84 8.48
C GLY A 31 -2.24 -17.49 9.10
N VAL A 32 -2.62 -17.44 10.38
CA VAL A 32 -2.89 -16.16 11.07
C VAL A 32 -1.60 -15.34 11.21
N ALA A 33 -0.47 -15.99 11.56
CA ALA A 33 0.81 -15.30 11.69
C ALA A 33 1.30 -14.67 10.36
N LEU A 34 1.01 -15.31 9.22
CA LEU A 34 1.30 -14.76 7.89
C LEU A 34 0.23 -13.77 7.41
N ALA A 35 -1.02 -13.97 7.78
CA ALA A 35 -2.13 -13.11 7.38
C ALA A 35 -1.99 -11.69 7.96
N LEU A 36 -1.53 -11.55 9.21
CA LEU A 36 -1.41 -10.24 9.87
C LEU A 36 -0.48 -9.26 9.15
N PRO A 37 0.79 -9.59 8.84
CA PRO A 37 1.66 -8.70 8.08
C PRO A 37 1.14 -8.46 6.66
N SER A 38 0.60 -9.49 6.02
CA SER A 38 0.05 -9.38 4.66
C SER A 38 -1.18 -8.47 4.60
N ALA A 39 -2.10 -8.59 5.55
CA ALA A 39 -3.25 -7.69 5.67
C ALA A 39 -2.82 -6.24 5.95
N GLY A 40 -1.82 -6.06 6.82
CA GLY A 40 -1.25 -4.75 7.09
C GLY A 40 -0.65 -4.10 5.84
N TRP A 41 0.07 -4.89 5.02
CA TRP A 41 0.62 -4.41 3.75
C TRP A 41 -0.48 -4.00 2.77
N VAL A 42 -1.50 -4.83 2.59
CA VAL A 42 -2.67 -4.54 1.74
C VAL A 42 -3.40 -3.29 2.24
N ALA A 43 -3.55 -3.13 3.55
CA ALA A 43 -4.17 -1.95 4.15
C ALA A 43 -3.38 -0.67 3.86
N LEU A 44 -2.04 -0.69 4.00
CA LEU A 44 -1.18 0.46 3.68
C LEU A 44 -1.23 0.83 2.21
N ASP A 45 -1.24 -0.16 1.32
CA ASP A 45 -1.29 0.07 -0.12
C ASP A 45 -2.64 0.69 -0.54
N ASN A 46 -3.73 0.19 0.02
CA ASN A 46 -5.07 0.77 -0.16
C ASN A 46 -5.16 2.19 0.43
N LEU A 47 -4.62 2.44 1.62
CA LEU A 47 -4.55 3.78 2.20
C LEU A 47 -3.79 4.75 1.29
N ARG A 48 -2.67 4.32 0.71
CA ARG A 48 -1.92 5.12 -0.25
C ARG A 48 -2.73 5.44 -1.50
N SER A 49 -3.47 4.46 -2.02
CA SER A 49 -4.36 4.63 -3.17
C SER A 49 -5.53 5.58 -2.87
N ILE A 50 -6.16 5.43 -1.70
CA ILE A 50 -7.24 6.34 -1.24
C ILE A 50 -6.71 7.76 -1.13
N ALA A 51 -5.57 7.95 -0.47
CA ALA A 51 -4.99 9.26 -0.28
C ALA A 51 -4.55 9.89 -1.61
N GLY A 52 -4.01 9.12 -2.55
CA GLY A 52 -3.69 9.59 -3.89
C GLY A 52 -4.91 10.06 -4.66
N ASN A 53 -6.03 9.35 -4.51
CA ASN A 53 -7.29 9.70 -5.19
C ASN A 53 -8.09 10.79 -4.46
N ALA A 54 -8.08 10.79 -3.12
CA ALA A 54 -8.80 11.77 -2.30
C ALA A 54 -8.08 13.13 -2.22
N SER A 55 -6.76 13.16 -2.42
CA SER A 55 -5.98 14.41 -2.40
C SER A 55 -6.25 15.29 -3.63
N GLY A 56 -7.26 14.96 -4.45
CA GLY A 56 -7.42 15.59 -5.76
C GLY A 56 -6.05 15.75 -6.40
N VAL A 57 -5.86 15.52 -7.63
CA VAL A 57 -4.57 15.59 -8.34
C VAL A 57 -3.58 16.52 -7.63
N GLN A 58 -2.40 16.00 -7.22
CA GLN A 58 -1.39 16.82 -6.53
C GLN A 58 -1.14 18.07 -7.37
N GLN A 59 -1.68 19.20 -6.90
CA GLN A 59 -1.74 20.44 -7.68
C GLN A 59 -0.82 21.48 -7.04
N ILE A 60 -0.21 22.29 -7.90
CA ILE A 60 0.49 23.50 -7.50
C ILE A 60 -0.39 24.67 -7.92
N SER A 61 -0.84 25.48 -6.97
CA SER A 61 -1.62 26.68 -7.26
C SER A 61 -0.69 27.89 -7.30
N ILE A 62 -0.64 28.55 -8.46
CA ILE A 62 0.12 29.77 -8.71
C ILE A 62 -0.86 30.94 -8.65
N PHE A 63 -0.80 31.72 -7.59
CA PHE A 63 -1.62 32.92 -7.43
C PHE A 63 -0.90 34.13 -8.03
N MET A 64 -1.57 34.80 -8.94
CA MET A 64 -1.07 36.02 -9.56
C MET A 64 -1.16 37.20 -8.59
N ALA A 65 -0.39 38.25 -8.88
CA ALA A 65 -0.57 39.49 -8.16
C ALA A 65 -1.97 40.07 -8.48
N ILE A 66 -2.60 40.70 -7.50
CA ILE A 66 -3.98 41.23 -7.62
C ILE A 66 -4.07 42.29 -8.73
N ASP A 67 -2.95 43.00 -9.00
CA ASP A 67 -2.78 44.03 -10.03
C ASP A 67 -2.31 43.44 -11.37
N ALA A 68 -2.19 42.14 -11.52
CA ALA A 68 -1.72 41.51 -12.75
C ALA A 68 -2.68 41.80 -13.91
N SER A 69 -2.11 42.32 -15.01
CA SER A 69 -2.82 42.57 -16.25
C SER A 69 -3.08 41.29 -17.02
N LYS A 70 -4.07 41.28 -17.92
CA LYS A 70 -4.34 40.12 -18.79
C LYS A 70 -3.13 39.71 -19.63
N LYS A 71 -2.25 40.65 -19.99
CA LYS A 71 -1.01 40.36 -20.72
C LYS A 71 -0.02 39.60 -19.87
N GLU A 72 0.13 39.97 -18.61
CA GLU A 72 1.02 39.30 -17.66
C GLU A 72 0.52 37.89 -17.31
N VAL A 73 -0.80 37.72 -17.20
CA VAL A 73 -1.42 36.38 -17.03
C VAL A 73 -1.11 35.51 -18.26
N SER A 74 -1.22 36.03 -19.47
CA SER A 74 -0.88 35.32 -20.71
C SER A 74 0.62 34.97 -20.81
N GLU A 75 1.50 35.82 -20.25
CA GLU A 75 2.94 35.57 -20.21
C GLU A 75 3.26 34.37 -19.32
N ILE A 76 2.59 34.22 -18.17
CA ILE A 76 2.74 33.06 -17.32
C ILE A 76 2.29 31.79 -18.05
N GLU A 77 1.22 31.85 -18.85
CA GLU A 77 0.80 30.69 -19.65
C GLU A 77 1.88 30.28 -20.66
N SER A 78 2.56 31.23 -21.30
CA SER A 78 3.67 30.93 -22.21
C SER A 78 4.82 30.24 -21.47
N ARG A 79 5.18 30.71 -20.27
CA ARG A 79 6.21 30.10 -19.44
C ARG A 79 5.83 28.69 -18.97
N LEU A 80 4.54 28.45 -18.67
CA LEU A 80 4.02 27.11 -18.36
C LEU A 80 4.15 26.17 -19.56
N ARG A 81 3.89 26.66 -20.78
CA ARG A 81 4.11 25.87 -22.01
C ARG A 81 5.58 25.49 -22.20
N ASP A 82 6.49 26.44 -22.00
CA ASP A 82 7.93 26.22 -22.16
C ASP A 82 8.47 25.25 -21.09
N THR A 83 8.02 25.38 -19.85
CA THR A 83 8.40 24.49 -18.73
C THR A 83 7.78 23.10 -18.84
N ASN A 84 6.61 23.00 -19.51
CA ASN A 84 5.86 21.75 -19.70
C ASN A 84 5.73 20.88 -18.44
N PRO A 85 5.26 21.42 -17.31
CA PRO A 85 5.22 20.72 -16.04
C PRO A 85 4.19 19.57 -16.00
N GLY A 86 3.19 19.62 -16.87
CA GLY A 86 2.06 18.69 -16.93
C GLY A 86 0.84 19.34 -17.55
N SER A 87 -0.35 19.11 -16.98
CA SER A 87 -1.55 19.85 -17.32
C SER A 87 -1.67 21.11 -16.45
N TRP A 88 -2.28 22.15 -16.99
CA TRP A 88 -2.59 23.36 -16.24
C TRP A 88 -3.90 23.96 -16.71
N ARG A 89 -4.55 24.69 -15.83
CA ARG A 89 -5.76 25.45 -16.13
C ARG A 89 -5.72 26.80 -15.43
N LEU A 90 -6.21 27.82 -16.15
CA LEU A 90 -6.47 29.13 -15.55
C LEU A 90 -7.79 29.08 -14.77
N VAL A 91 -7.78 29.59 -13.55
CA VAL A 91 -8.97 29.85 -12.74
C VAL A 91 -9.10 31.36 -12.58
N PRO A 92 -9.96 32.00 -13.37
CA PRO A 92 -10.18 33.44 -13.27
C PRO A 92 -10.77 33.81 -11.90
N LYS A 93 -10.39 34.98 -11.38
CA LYS A 93 -10.88 35.51 -10.10
C LYS A 93 -12.40 35.52 -9.96
N ASP A 94 -13.13 35.74 -11.08
CA ASP A 94 -14.61 35.79 -11.07
C ASP A 94 -15.19 34.37 -10.94
N GLU A 95 -14.55 33.37 -11.52
CA GLU A 95 -14.93 31.95 -11.34
C GLU A 95 -14.62 31.47 -9.93
N ALA A 96 -13.45 31.82 -9.40
CA ALA A 96 -13.07 31.52 -8.04
C ALA A 96 -14.07 32.11 -7.02
N LEU A 97 -14.49 33.35 -7.25
CA LEU A 97 -15.50 34.01 -6.42
C LEU A 97 -16.85 33.29 -6.45
N LYS A 98 -17.33 32.90 -7.64
CA LYS A 98 -18.58 32.14 -7.79
C LYS A 98 -18.53 30.80 -7.06
N ARG A 99 -17.42 30.09 -7.15
CA ARG A 99 -17.23 28.82 -6.44
C ARG A 99 -17.25 29.02 -4.93
N LEU A 100 -16.60 30.08 -4.45
CA LEU A 100 -16.57 30.42 -3.02
C LEU A 100 -17.95 30.83 -2.50
N GLN A 101 -18.75 31.57 -3.32
CA GLN A 101 -20.14 31.93 -3.01
C GLN A 101 -21.06 30.71 -2.94
N ALA A 102 -20.80 29.67 -3.74
CA ALA A 102 -21.56 28.42 -3.71
C ALA A 102 -21.22 27.53 -2.50
N SER A 103 -20.14 27.82 -1.77
CA SER A 103 -19.78 27.09 -0.55
C SER A 103 -20.66 27.53 0.63
N GLU A 104 -21.14 26.54 1.39
CA GLU A 104 -22.02 26.79 2.53
C GLU A 104 -21.37 27.74 3.57
N GLY A 105 -22.13 28.74 3.97
CA GLY A 105 -21.71 29.73 5.00
C GLY A 105 -20.87 30.91 4.50
N MET A 106 -20.37 30.93 3.28
CA MET A 106 -19.49 32.00 2.74
C MET A 106 -20.24 33.09 1.96
N ALA A 107 -21.45 32.80 1.48
CA ALA A 107 -22.20 33.71 0.61
C ALA A 107 -22.45 35.10 1.26
N GLY A 108 -22.82 35.16 2.55
CA GLY A 108 -23.08 36.40 3.28
C GLY A 108 -21.82 37.25 3.50
N ILE A 109 -20.69 36.61 3.77
CA ILE A 109 -19.41 37.29 3.98
C ILE A 109 -18.91 37.92 2.66
N ILE A 110 -19.02 37.19 1.58
CA ILE A 110 -18.55 37.62 0.24
C ILE A 110 -19.41 38.75 -0.29
N ALA A 111 -20.73 38.71 -0.06
CA ALA A 111 -21.65 39.77 -0.48
C ALA A 111 -21.36 41.13 0.18
N SER A 112 -20.70 41.13 1.35
CA SER A 112 -20.32 42.36 2.06
C SER A 112 -19.01 42.99 1.56
N LEU A 113 -18.26 42.34 0.66
CA LEU A 113 -16.99 42.83 0.17
C LEU A 113 -17.18 43.84 -0.97
N PRO A 114 -16.55 45.03 -0.92
CA PRO A 114 -16.72 46.09 -1.95
C PRO A 114 -16.08 45.73 -3.28
N ARG A 115 -15.13 44.83 -3.31
CA ARG A 115 -14.43 44.32 -4.52
C ARG A 115 -14.06 42.86 -4.35
N ASN A 116 -13.91 42.17 -5.48
CA ASN A 116 -13.37 40.83 -5.48
C ASN A 116 -11.89 40.82 -4.97
N PRO A 117 -11.60 40.22 -3.82
CA PRO A 117 -10.25 40.19 -3.26
C PRO A 117 -9.38 39.08 -3.86
N LEU A 118 -9.97 38.19 -4.68
CA LEU A 118 -9.27 37.03 -5.21
C LEU A 118 -8.42 37.41 -6.43
N PRO A 119 -7.18 36.90 -6.54
CA PRO A 119 -6.39 37.00 -7.74
C PRO A 119 -6.79 35.93 -8.77
N ASP A 120 -6.34 36.10 -10.00
CA ASP A 120 -6.32 35.02 -10.98
C ASP A 120 -5.29 33.98 -10.56
N ALA A 121 -5.58 32.70 -10.79
CA ALA A 121 -4.69 31.60 -10.40
C ALA A 121 -4.54 30.58 -11.53
N TYR A 122 -3.33 30.01 -11.63
CA TYR A 122 -3.09 28.81 -12.42
C TYR A 122 -3.02 27.60 -11.49
N VAL A 123 -3.78 26.57 -11.81
CA VAL A 123 -3.71 25.27 -11.16
C VAL A 123 -2.95 24.34 -12.08
N VAL A 124 -1.78 23.90 -11.63
CA VAL A 124 -0.85 23.04 -12.37
C VAL A 124 -0.89 21.65 -11.76
N GLU A 125 -1.06 20.64 -12.60
CA GLU A 125 -0.99 19.22 -12.27
C GLU A 125 0.32 18.65 -12.82
N PRO A 126 1.36 18.52 -12.00
CA PRO A 126 2.66 18.05 -12.45
C PRO A 126 2.62 16.59 -12.92
N ARG A 127 3.46 16.26 -13.91
CA ARG A 127 3.64 14.86 -14.34
C ARG A 127 4.38 14.03 -13.28
N ASP A 128 5.38 14.65 -12.66
CA ASP A 128 6.12 14.04 -11.55
C ASP A 128 5.55 14.53 -10.23
N THR A 129 4.95 13.60 -9.50
CA THR A 129 4.30 13.86 -8.21
C THR A 129 5.22 13.57 -7.02
N GLN A 130 6.52 13.33 -7.27
CA GLN A 130 7.48 13.17 -6.18
C GLN A 130 7.60 14.49 -5.38
N PRO A 131 7.61 14.45 -4.04
CA PRO A 131 7.64 15.65 -3.20
C PRO A 131 8.80 16.60 -3.54
N ALA A 132 9.98 16.04 -3.84
CA ALA A 132 11.17 16.83 -4.21
C ALA A 132 11.01 17.54 -5.57
N ALA A 133 10.43 16.88 -6.57
CA ALA A 133 10.18 17.46 -7.89
C ALA A 133 9.13 18.57 -7.80
N MET A 134 8.06 18.36 -7.03
CA MET A 134 7.02 19.36 -6.79
C MET A 134 7.55 20.60 -6.07
N GLU A 135 8.44 20.42 -5.07
CA GLU A 135 9.09 21.57 -4.41
C GLU A 135 9.99 22.37 -5.34
N GLN A 136 10.74 21.69 -6.19
CA GLN A 136 11.54 22.35 -7.21
C GLN A 136 10.67 23.16 -8.18
N LEU A 137 9.58 22.57 -8.67
CA LEU A 137 8.63 23.27 -9.54
C LEU A 137 8.00 24.46 -8.82
N ALA A 138 7.53 24.30 -7.59
CA ALA A 138 6.94 25.39 -6.82
C ALA A 138 7.94 26.52 -6.58
N LYS A 139 9.21 26.20 -6.32
CA LYS A 139 10.27 27.19 -6.20
C LYS A 139 10.50 27.93 -7.53
N THR A 140 10.57 27.20 -8.64
CA THR A 140 10.70 27.80 -9.98
C THR A 140 9.54 28.73 -10.29
N PHE A 141 8.31 28.35 -9.95
CA PHE A 141 7.13 29.19 -10.18
C PHE A 141 7.10 30.43 -9.27
N SER A 142 7.60 30.32 -8.03
CA SER A 142 7.66 31.47 -7.12
C SER A 142 8.62 32.56 -7.55
N ASP A 143 9.62 32.21 -8.36
CA ASP A 143 10.60 33.17 -8.90
C ASP A 143 10.09 33.89 -10.16
N TRP A 144 8.89 33.56 -10.66
CA TRP A 144 8.33 34.19 -11.84
C TRP A 144 7.75 35.58 -11.55
N PRO A 145 7.90 36.52 -12.47
CA PRO A 145 7.37 37.88 -12.31
C PRO A 145 5.85 37.87 -12.19
N LYS A 146 5.31 38.72 -11.32
CA LYS A 146 3.85 38.86 -11.09
C LYS A 146 3.19 37.61 -10.46
N VAL A 147 3.93 36.64 -10.01
CA VAL A 147 3.46 35.60 -9.10
C VAL A 147 3.53 36.15 -7.69
N ALA A 148 2.39 36.26 -7.03
CA ALA A 148 2.31 36.73 -5.64
C ALA A 148 2.58 35.62 -4.64
N HIS A 149 2.06 34.42 -4.92
CA HIS A 149 2.18 33.29 -4.02
C HIS A 149 2.05 31.97 -4.77
N VAL A 150 2.86 31.00 -4.41
CA VAL A 150 2.73 29.61 -4.89
C VAL A 150 2.34 28.75 -3.73
N GLN A 151 1.18 28.14 -3.82
CA GLN A 151 0.69 27.21 -2.81
C GLN A 151 0.94 25.78 -3.29
N LEU A 152 1.75 25.08 -2.54
CA LEU A 152 1.98 23.66 -2.68
C LEU A 152 1.34 22.96 -1.49
N ASP A 153 0.36 22.14 -1.73
CA ASP A 153 -0.30 21.37 -0.64
C ASP A 153 0.53 20.13 -0.26
N SER A 154 1.84 20.37 -0.06
CA SER A 154 2.83 19.33 0.21
C SER A 154 2.97 18.97 1.70
N ALA A 155 2.58 19.86 2.59
CA ALA A 155 2.79 19.62 4.03
C ALA A 155 2.00 18.42 4.54
N TRP A 156 0.78 18.24 4.07
CA TRP A 156 -0.05 17.09 4.38
C TRP A 156 0.49 15.83 3.71
N VAL A 157 0.86 15.92 2.43
CA VAL A 157 1.43 14.80 1.65
C VAL A 157 2.71 14.28 2.31
N LYS A 158 3.61 15.16 2.74
CA LYS A 158 4.85 14.77 3.45
C LYS A 158 4.56 14.06 4.78
N ARG A 159 3.61 14.57 5.57
CA ARG A 159 3.22 13.95 6.83
C ARG A 159 2.60 12.57 6.58
N PHE A 160 1.77 12.46 5.55
CA PHE A 160 1.14 11.21 5.17
C PHE A 160 2.17 10.18 4.65
N ASP A 161 3.11 10.60 3.79
CA ASP A 161 4.18 9.72 3.32
C ASP A 161 5.09 9.24 4.47
N ALA A 162 5.41 10.12 5.42
CA ALA A 162 6.15 9.74 6.62
C ALA A 162 5.37 8.72 7.46
N PHE A 163 4.05 8.88 7.60
CA PHE A 163 3.18 7.92 8.28
C PHE A 163 3.16 6.56 7.58
N LEU A 164 3.02 6.54 6.25
CA LEU A 164 3.08 5.31 5.46
C LEU A 164 4.44 4.60 5.58
N ARG A 165 5.52 5.37 5.62
CA ARG A 165 6.88 4.83 5.78
C ARG A 165 7.06 4.16 7.14
N ILE A 166 6.58 4.79 8.21
CA ILE A 166 6.57 4.21 9.56
C ILE A 166 5.71 2.94 9.58
N GLY A 167 4.51 2.98 8.99
CA GLY A 167 3.64 1.82 8.88
C GLY A 167 4.31 0.67 8.14
N LYS A 168 4.96 0.93 7.00
CA LYS A 168 5.70 -0.07 6.23
C LYS A 168 6.85 -0.69 7.04
N LEU A 169 7.62 0.15 7.75
CA LEU A 169 8.70 -0.34 8.62
C LEU A 169 8.13 -1.23 9.74
N SER A 170 7.06 -0.81 10.40
CA SER A 170 6.41 -1.57 11.47
C SER A 170 5.91 -2.94 10.99
N ILE A 171 5.26 -3.00 9.82
CA ILE A 171 4.77 -4.24 9.23
C ILE A 171 5.94 -5.14 8.84
N THR A 172 7.03 -4.60 8.30
CA THR A 172 8.22 -5.37 7.94
C THR A 172 8.89 -5.95 9.19
N LEU A 173 9.02 -5.18 10.26
CA LEU A 173 9.55 -5.67 11.54
C LEU A 173 8.66 -6.75 12.14
N LEU A 174 7.36 -6.54 12.14
CA LEU A 174 6.39 -7.52 12.63
C LEU A 174 6.43 -8.81 11.81
N GLY A 175 6.48 -8.69 10.49
CA GLY A 175 6.61 -9.82 9.57
C GLY A 175 7.89 -10.62 9.80
N SER A 176 9.03 -9.95 9.99
CA SER A 176 10.30 -10.61 10.30
C SER A 176 10.27 -11.31 11.66
N LEU A 177 9.62 -10.71 12.66
CA LEU A 177 9.43 -11.33 13.97
C LEU A 177 8.57 -12.61 13.87
N PHE A 178 7.45 -12.56 13.15
CA PHE A 178 6.61 -13.73 12.93
C PHE A 178 7.31 -14.81 12.12
N ALA A 179 8.08 -14.43 11.09
CA ALA A 179 8.89 -15.40 10.33
C ALA A 179 9.91 -16.10 11.23
N GLY A 180 10.59 -15.37 12.11
CA GLY A 180 11.51 -15.94 13.09
C GLY A 180 10.80 -16.87 14.09
N ALA A 181 9.65 -16.43 14.61
CA ALA A 181 8.84 -17.25 15.52
C ALA A 181 8.35 -18.55 14.85
N LEU A 182 7.84 -18.46 13.62
CA LEU A 182 7.42 -19.64 12.83
C LEU A 182 8.58 -20.59 12.57
N ALA A 183 9.76 -20.07 12.22
CA ALA A 183 10.96 -20.88 12.04
C ALA A 183 11.33 -21.62 13.32
N ALA A 184 11.28 -20.96 14.48
CA ALA A 184 11.58 -21.57 15.78
C ALA A 184 10.55 -22.64 16.15
N VAL A 185 9.25 -22.37 15.94
CA VAL A 185 8.18 -23.35 16.21
C VAL A 185 8.32 -24.58 15.29
N THR A 186 8.57 -24.34 13.99
CA THR A 186 8.77 -25.43 13.02
C THR A 186 9.99 -26.26 13.36
N PHE A 187 11.11 -25.61 13.74
CA PHE A 187 12.30 -26.30 14.16
C PHE A 187 12.04 -27.19 15.40
N ASN A 188 11.35 -26.64 16.41
CA ASN A 188 11.02 -27.42 17.61
C ASN A 188 10.09 -28.61 17.31
N THR A 189 9.10 -28.40 16.44
CA THR A 189 8.16 -29.45 16.00
C THR A 189 8.91 -30.57 15.27
N ILE A 190 9.79 -30.24 14.34
CA ILE A 190 10.61 -31.23 13.62
C ILE A 190 11.52 -31.97 14.58
N ARG A 191 12.16 -31.29 15.53
CA ARG A 191 13.00 -31.88 16.54
C ARG A 191 12.23 -32.91 17.37
N LEU A 192 11.03 -32.56 17.84
CA LEU A 192 10.19 -33.50 18.60
C LEU A 192 9.76 -34.72 17.78
N GLN A 193 9.44 -34.52 16.48
CA GLN A 193 9.13 -35.64 15.58
C GLN A 193 10.32 -36.59 15.38
N ILE A 194 11.53 -36.05 15.22
CA ILE A 194 12.76 -36.85 15.12
C ILE A 194 12.98 -37.65 16.39
N LEU A 195 12.79 -37.03 17.57
CA LEU A 195 12.92 -37.73 18.85
C LEU A 195 11.87 -38.83 19.03
N ALA A 196 10.62 -38.57 18.62
CA ALA A 196 9.55 -39.59 18.69
C ALA A 196 9.79 -40.78 17.75
N GLN A 197 10.55 -40.60 16.67
CA GLN A 197 10.88 -41.64 15.69
C GLN A 197 12.34 -42.16 15.84
N ALA A 198 13.01 -41.91 16.98
CA ALA A 198 14.42 -42.21 17.16
C ALA A 198 14.73 -43.69 16.93
N ALA A 199 13.91 -44.61 17.45
CA ALA A 199 14.07 -46.04 17.27
C ALA A 199 13.98 -46.49 15.80
N GLU A 200 13.02 -45.94 15.04
CA GLU A 200 12.88 -46.24 13.61
C GLU A 200 14.06 -45.68 12.80
N ILE A 201 14.57 -44.51 13.18
CA ILE A 201 15.74 -43.88 12.58
C ILE A 201 17.00 -44.70 12.84
N GLU A 202 17.16 -45.24 14.07
CA GLU A 202 18.29 -46.09 14.45
C GLU A 202 18.32 -47.37 13.63
N VAL A 203 17.19 -48.06 13.52
CA VAL A 203 17.05 -49.25 12.67
C VAL A 203 17.37 -48.92 11.20
N ALA A 204 16.85 -47.80 10.69
CA ALA A 204 17.14 -47.39 9.31
C ALA A 204 18.64 -47.14 9.08
N LYS A 205 19.33 -46.55 10.05
CA LYS A 205 20.79 -46.34 10.00
C LYS A 205 21.57 -47.67 10.00
N LEU A 206 21.13 -48.64 10.80
CA LEU A 206 21.74 -49.95 10.86
C LEU A 206 21.68 -50.70 9.51
N ILE A 207 20.64 -50.51 8.73
CA ILE A 207 20.49 -51.08 7.37
C ILE A 207 21.09 -50.18 6.28
N GLY A 208 21.82 -49.10 6.63
CA GLY A 208 22.59 -48.26 5.70
C GLY A 208 21.90 -47.05 5.16
N ALA A 209 20.80 -46.57 5.76
CA ALA A 209 20.15 -45.32 5.34
C ALA A 209 21.05 -44.12 5.63
N THR A 210 21.20 -43.24 4.62
CA THR A 210 21.97 -41.99 4.73
C THR A 210 21.20 -40.93 5.49
N ASP A 211 21.91 -40.01 6.17
CA ASP A 211 21.26 -38.87 6.85
C ASP A 211 20.42 -37.99 5.91
N ALA A 212 20.85 -37.87 4.65
CA ALA A 212 20.07 -37.14 3.63
C ALA A 212 18.73 -37.81 3.31
N PHE A 213 18.68 -39.15 3.32
CA PHE A 213 17.46 -39.91 3.11
C PHE A 213 16.50 -39.75 4.29
N ILE A 214 17.03 -39.77 5.52
CA ILE A 214 16.26 -39.63 6.76
C ILE A 214 15.65 -38.22 6.90
N ARG A 215 16.37 -37.16 6.45
CA ARG A 215 15.89 -35.76 6.54
C ARG A 215 14.85 -35.39 5.48
N ARG A 216 14.83 -36.05 4.32
CA ARG A 216 13.92 -35.70 3.21
C ARG A 216 12.45 -35.61 3.60
N PRO A 217 11.83 -36.56 4.34
CA PRO A 217 10.41 -36.46 4.71
C PRO A 217 10.07 -35.23 5.53
N PHE A 218 10.97 -34.78 6.41
CA PHE A 218 10.76 -33.60 7.25
C PHE A 218 10.81 -32.31 6.45
N HIS A 219 11.67 -32.20 5.41
CA HIS A 219 11.68 -31.05 4.51
C HIS A 219 10.38 -30.96 3.67
N TYR A 220 9.89 -32.09 3.17
CA TYR A 220 8.60 -32.09 2.45
C TYR A 220 7.44 -31.73 3.36
N PHE A 221 7.44 -32.22 4.60
CA PHE A 221 6.41 -31.88 5.58
C PHE A 221 6.40 -30.39 5.89
N GLY A 222 7.56 -29.79 6.18
CA GLY A 222 7.68 -28.36 6.44
C GLY A 222 7.26 -27.50 5.23
N ALA A 223 7.70 -27.89 4.03
CA ALA A 223 7.32 -27.16 2.79
C ALA A 223 5.81 -27.23 2.54
N MET A 224 5.19 -28.39 2.72
CA MET A 224 3.75 -28.56 2.53
C MET A 224 2.94 -27.82 3.60
N GLN A 225 3.38 -27.83 4.84
CA GLN A 225 2.77 -27.09 5.94
C GLN A 225 2.88 -25.57 5.71
N GLY A 226 4.03 -25.08 5.24
CA GLY A 226 4.23 -23.67 4.87
C GLY A 226 3.35 -23.26 3.70
N ALA A 227 3.26 -24.08 2.65
CA ALA A 227 2.40 -23.81 1.48
C ALA A 227 0.91 -23.76 1.86
N LEU A 228 0.43 -24.72 2.65
CA LEU A 228 -0.96 -24.72 3.12
C LEU A 228 -1.26 -23.56 4.08
N GLY A 229 -0.32 -23.24 4.98
CA GLY A 229 -0.43 -22.06 5.86
C GLY A 229 -0.46 -20.75 5.07
N GLY A 230 0.38 -20.62 4.05
CA GLY A 230 0.39 -19.48 3.14
C GLY A 230 -0.92 -19.36 2.34
N LEU A 231 -1.44 -20.47 1.84
CA LEU A 231 -2.75 -20.50 1.16
C LEU A 231 -3.88 -20.07 2.12
N PHE A 232 -3.87 -20.57 3.34
CA PHE A 232 -4.85 -20.19 4.36
C PHE A 232 -4.75 -18.69 4.71
N ALA A 233 -3.53 -18.15 4.83
CA ALA A 233 -3.30 -16.71 5.01
C ALA A 233 -3.86 -15.90 3.83
N ALA A 234 -3.61 -16.32 2.61
CA ALA A 234 -4.12 -15.66 1.41
C ALA A 234 -5.65 -15.67 1.35
N LEU A 235 -6.29 -16.77 1.75
CA LEU A 235 -7.74 -16.86 1.86
C LEU A 235 -8.30 -15.94 2.94
N LEU A 236 -7.67 -15.86 4.11
CA LEU A 236 -8.08 -14.96 5.18
C LEU A 236 -8.00 -13.49 4.75
N VAL A 237 -6.88 -13.08 4.16
CA VAL A 237 -6.70 -11.70 3.69
C VAL A 237 -7.64 -11.39 2.52
N GLY A 238 -7.81 -12.33 1.58
CA GLY A 238 -8.74 -12.20 0.47
C GLY A 238 -10.20 -12.06 0.93
N ALA A 239 -10.65 -12.93 1.83
CA ALA A 239 -11.98 -12.86 2.42
C ALA A 239 -12.18 -11.55 3.20
N GLY A 240 -11.20 -11.14 4.00
CA GLY A 240 -11.23 -9.88 4.74
C GLY A 240 -11.33 -8.67 3.81
N SER A 241 -10.57 -8.65 2.72
CA SER A 241 -10.62 -7.56 1.74
C SER A 241 -11.97 -7.49 1.01
N LEU A 242 -12.58 -8.64 0.70
CA LEU A 242 -13.90 -8.68 0.09
C LEU A 242 -15.01 -8.20 1.04
N LEU A 243 -14.95 -8.58 2.31
CA LEU A 243 -15.90 -8.13 3.33
C LEU A 243 -15.80 -6.63 3.60
N LEU A 244 -14.59 -6.06 3.54
CA LEU A 244 -14.34 -4.63 3.74
C LEU A 244 -14.59 -3.79 2.49
N ALA A 245 -14.68 -4.40 1.30
CA ALA A 245 -14.83 -3.67 0.05
C ALA A 245 -16.09 -2.80 0.01
N ALA A 246 -17.25 -3.33 0.42
CA ALA A 246 -18.51 -2.60 0.40
C ALA A 246 -18.52 -1.43 1.42
N PRO A 247 -18.22 -1.64 2.74
CA PRO A 247 -18.24 -0.53 3.71
C PRO A 247 -17.20 0.56 3.40
N VAL A 248 -16.01 0.18 2.90
CA VAL A 248 -14.98 1.15 2.51
C VAL A 248 -15.42 1.93 1.28
N GLY A 249 -16.02 1.27 0.29
CA GLY A 249 -16.57 1.92 -0.91
C GLY A 249 -17.66 2.95 -0.58
N GLU A 250 -18.60 2.61 0.31
CA GLU A 250 -19.63 3.53 0.79
C GLU A 250 -19.03 4.76 1.48
N LEU A 251 -18.03 4.53 2.35
CA LEU A 251 -17.37 5.61 3.07
C LEU A 251 -16.64 6.57 2.12
N VAL A 252 -15.92 6.04 1.13
CA VAL A 252 -15.22 6.85 0.13
C VAL A 252 -16.19 7.60 -0.78
N ALA A 253 -17.33 7.01 -1.13
CA ALA A 253 -18.36 7.66 -1.92
C ALA A 253 -18.98 8.87 -1.21
N LEU A 254 -19.13 8.83 0.13
CA LEU A 254 -19.58 9.97 0.94
C LEU A 254 -18.62 11.17 0.89
N TYR A 255 -17.33 10.93 0.62
CA TYR A 255 -16.31 11.97 0.45
C TYR A 255 -16.06 12.35 -1.02
N GLY A 256 -16.94 11.92 -1.95
CA GLY A 256 -16.88 12.28 -3.37
C GLY A 256 -15.78 11.58 -4.18
N GLY A 257 -15.20 10.50 -3.66
CA GLY A 257 -14.16 9.72 -4.31
C GLY A 257 -14.70 8.44 -4.96
N ASN A 258 -14.09 8.03 -6.08
CA ASN A 258 -14.26 6.69 -6.65
C ASN A 258 -13.07 5.82 -6.25
N PHE A 259 -13.30 4.77 -5.47
CA PHE A 259 -12.25 3.88 -4.99
C PHE A 259 -12.59 2.41 -5.25
N VAL A 260 -11.58 1.66 -5.73
CA VAL A 260 -11.64 0.21 -5.87
C VAL A 260 -10.59 -0.40 -4.94
N LEU A 261 -11.01 -1.22 -4.00
CA LEU A 261 -10.12 -1.95 -3.09
C LEU A 261 -9.23 -2.91 -3.89
N HIS A 262 -7.92 -2.76 -3.76
CA HIS A 262 -6.95 -3.68 -4.35
C HIS A 262 -6.67 -4.82 -3.37
N GLY A 263 -6.90 -6.05 -3.83
CA GLY A 263 -6.58 -7.28 -3.08
C GLY A 263 -5.12 -7.70 -3.26
N LEU A 264 -4.79 -8.90 -2.76
CA LEU A 264 -3.44 -9.49 -2.80
C LEU A 264 -2.81 -9.61 -4.20
N SER A 265 -3.59 -9.57 -5.29
CA SER A 265 -3.08 -9.68 -6.66
C SER A 265 -2.18 -8.51 -7.09
N ALA A 266 -2.29 -7.35 -6.45
CA ALA A 266 -1.45 -6.19 -6.73
C ALA A 266 -0.06 -6.25 -6.07
N VAL A 267 0.10 -7.08 -5.04
CA VAL A 267 1.36 -7.21 -4.29
C VAL A 267 2.39 -8.08 -5.05
N SER A 268 1.93 -8.97 -5.91
CA SER A 268 2.81 -9.92 -6.62
C SER A 268 3.52 -9.33 -7.84
N THR A 269 3.15 -8.14 -8.28
CA THR A 269 3.74 -7.48 -9.46
C THR A 269 4.77 -6.41 -9.15
N ALA A 270 5.03 -6.11 -7.87
CA ALA A 270 5.95 -5.07 -7.42
C ALA A 270 7.19 -5.61 -6.68
N ALA A 271 7.42 -6.93 -6.69
CA ALA A 271 8.63 -7.61 -6.23
C ALA A 271 9.39 -8.16 -7.45
#